data_a1ef9b713aacdc7f1ac7fd3187ebb0ad
#
_entry.id   a1ef9b713aacdc7f1ac7fd3187ebb0ad
#
_cell.length_a   1.000
_cell.length_b   1.000
_cell.length_c   1.000
_cell.angle_alpha   90.00
_cell.angle_beta   90.00
_cell.angle_gamma   90.00
#
_symmetry.space_group_name_H-M   'P 1'
#
loop_
_entity.id
_entity.type
_entity.pdbx_description
1 polymer ?
#
loop_
_entity_poly.entity_id
_entity_poly.type
_entity_poly.pdbx_seq_one_letter_code
_entity_poly.pdbx_strand_id
1 'polypeptide(L)'
;MKPKIRIKNIFKHFKKICTHKYWVFHYCKKAGIPIQGVLHDLSKFSPTEFWESTRYYQGTSSPIDACKKENGWSEAWMHHKGRNKHHYEFWLDNFDYGGTPIEMPMKYKKEMLCDYLGAGNAYYGKDFSYQKELDWWKNKESKPLAMHPNDKAFIDKYINLLCTNKEDDVFNLIRKER
;
A
#
# COMPACT_ATOMS: atom_id res chain seq x y z
N MET A 1 -9.01 -24.74 -8.32
CA MET A 1 -10.21 -24.69 -7.40
C MET A 1 -9.91 -23.66 -6.31
N LYS A 2 -10.77 -22.64 -6.07
CA LYS A 2 -10.49 -21.58 -5.06
C LYS A 2 -10.29 -22.21 -3.67
N PRO A 3 -9.30 -21.77 -2.86
CA PRO A 3 -9.08 -22.31 -1.52
C PRO A 3 -10.33 -22.13 -0.63
N LYS A 4 -10.56 -23.10 0.27
CA LYS A 4 -11.66 -22.99 1.25
C LYS A 4 -11.36 -21.94 2.31
N ILE A 5 -12.36 -21.14 2.69
CA ILE A 5 -12.24 -20.18 3.78
C ILE A 5 -12.09 -20.93 5.10
N ARG A 6 -11.06 -20.60 5.87
CA ARG A 6 -10.87 -21.10 7.24
C ARG A 6 -11.39 -20.05 8.22
N ILE A 7 -12.25 -20.40 9.14
CA ILE A 7 -12.86 -19.47 10.12
C ILE A 7 -11.78 -18.67 10.87
N LYS A 8 -10.68 -19.32 11.27
CA LYS A 8 -9.56 -18.64 11.93
C LYS A 8 -8.93 -17.51 11.08
N ASN A 9 -8.99 -17.65 9.73
CA ASN A 9 -8.44 -16.64 8.83
C ASN A 9 -9.33 -15.40 8.77
N ILE A 10 -10.64 -15.52 8.99
CA ILE A 10 -11.56 -14.38 9.04
C ILE A 10 -11.09 -13.39 10.12
N PHE A 11 -10.92 -13.88 11.35
CA PHE A 11 -10.50 -13.02 12.47
C PHE A 11 -9.06 -12.50 12.32
N LYS A 12 -8.15 -13.36 11.84
CA LYS A 12 -6.76 -12.97 11.63
C LYS A 12 -6.62 -11.92 10.53
N HIS A 13 -7.34 -12.08 9.43
CA HIS A 13 -7.34 -11.13 8.33
C HIS A 13 -7.98 -9.81 8.75
N PHE A 14 -9.14 -9.84 9.42
CA PHE A 14 -9.77 -8.65 9.97
C PHE A 14 -8.82 -7.87 10.89
N LYS A 15 -8.18 -8.58 11.85
CA LYS A 15 -7.17 -7.97 12.73
C LYS A 15 -6.02 -7.35 11.93
N LYS A 16 -5.55 -8.02 10.87
CA LYS A 16 -4.46 -7.52 10.00
C LYS A 16 -4.89 -6.22 9.30
N ILE A 17 -6.11 -6.14 8.74
CA ILE A 17 -6.65 -4.93 8.14
C ILE A 17 -6.69 -3.79 9.17
N CYS A 18 -7.21 -4.03 10.36
CA CYS A 18 -7.29 -3.02 11.41
C CYS A 18 -5.90 -2.54 11.85
N THR A 19 -4.92 -3.45 11.99
CA THR A 19 -3.54 -3.11 12.32
C THR A 19 -2.90 -2.24 11.22
N HIS A 20 -3.09 -2.61 9.97
CA HIS A 20 -2.61 -1.84 8.82
C HIS A 20 -3.23 -0.42 8.81
N LYS A 21 -4.56 -0.32 8.93
CA LYS A 21 -5.25 0.98 9.00
C LYS A 21 -4.75 1.87 10.14
N TYR A 22 -4.49 1.29 11.31
CA TYR A 22 -3.94 2.01 12.45
C TYR A 22 -2.59 2.66 12.10
N TRP A 23 -1.67 1.90 11.49
CA TRP A 23 -0.35 2.41 11.12
C TRP A 23 -0.42 3.42 9.98
N VAL A 24 -1.26 3.18 8.96
CA VAL A 24 -1.46 4.16 7.89
C VAL A 24 -2.03 5.47 8.44
N PHE A 25 -3.03 5.40 9.31
CA PHE A 25 -3.55 6.60 9.97
C PHE A 25 -2.48 7.34 10.79
N HIS A 26 -1.65 6.61 11.53
CA HIS A 26 -0.52 7.18 12.28
C HIS A 26 0.40 7.99 11.37
N TYR A 27 0.84 7.42 10.25
CA TYR A 27 1.72 8.10 9.30
C TYR A 27 1.02 9.23 8.53
N CYS A 28 -0.23 9.04 8.13
CA CYS A 28 -1.03 10.09 7.48
C CYS A 28 -1.21 11.32 8.38
N LYS A 29 -1.42 11.11 9.69
CA LYS A 29 -1.47 12.21 10.67
C LYS A 29 -0.14 12.98 10.70
N LYS A 30 1.00 12.28 10.71
CA LYS A 30 2.34 12.89 10.63
C LYS A 30 2.56 13.62 9.31
N ALA A 31 2.09 13.07 8.20
CA ALA A 31 2.21 13.66 6.85
C ALA A 31 1.24 14.85 6.60
N GLY A 32 0.36 15.18 7.55
CA GLY A 32 -0.58 16.30 7.43
C GLY A 32 -1.83 15.99 6.60
N ILE A 33 -2.16 14.71 6.40
CA ILE A 33 -3.34 14.23 5.64
C ILE A 33 -4.20 13.26 6.47
N PRO A 34 -4.65 13.64 7.70
CA PRO A 34 -5.33 12.71 8.59
C PRO A 34 -6.65 12.17 8.03
N ILE A 35 -7.37 12.95 7.21
CA ILE A 35 -8.64 12.53 6.59
C ILE A 35 -8.40 11.34 5.66
N GLN A 36 -7.37 11.39 4.82
CA GLN A 36 -6.98 10.25 3.99
C GLN A 36 -6.69 9.01 4.83
N GLY A 37 -5.98 9.18 5.95
CA GLY A 37 -5.69 8.07 6.86
C GLY A 37 -6.93 7.41 7.46
N VAL A 38 -7.97 8.20 7.79
CA VAL A 38 -9.26 7.66 8.28
C VAL A 38 -9.98 6.90 7.16
N LEU A 39 -10.02 7.47 5.96
CA LEU A 39 -10.73 6.91 4.81
C LEU A 39 -9.95 5.82 4.08
N HIS A 40 -8.63 5.72 4.35
CA HIS A 40 -7.75 4.76 3.71
C HIS A 40 -8.33 3.35 3.74
N ASP A 41 -8.36 2.72 2.58
CA ASP A 41 -8.70 1.30 2.42
C ASP A 41 -10.03 0.83 3.05
N LEU A 42 -11.02 1.70 3.16
CA LEU A 42 -12.35 1.27 3.61
C LEU A 42 -12.94 0.19 2.70
N SER A 43 -12.55 0.17 1.44
CA SER A 43 -12.96 -0.85 0.47
C SER A 43 -12.56 -2.27 0.87
N LYS A 44 -11.49 -2.45 1.69
CA LYS A 44 -11.05 -3.75 2.20
C LYS A 44 -12.10 -4.47 3.05
N PHE A 45 -13.08 -3.73 3.57
CA PHE A 45 -14.22 -4.31 4.29
C PHE A 45 -15.40 -4.70 3.38
N SER A 46 -15.31 -4.40 2.07
CA SER A 46 -16.32 -4.86 1.11
C SER A 46 -16.30 -6.39 0.98
N PRO A 47 -17.45 -7.02 0.68
CA PRO A 47 -17.48 -8.46 0.47
C PRO A 47 -16.49 -8.95 -0.58
N THR A 48 -16.33 -8.21 -1.69
CA THR A 48 -15.42 -8.55 -2.79
C THR A 48 -13.97 -8.65 -2.31
N GLU A 49 -13.47 -7.65 -1.60
CA GLU A 49 -12.07 -7.65 -1.14
C GLU A 49 -11.87 -8.56 0.06
N PHE A 50 -12.79 -8.50 1.04
CA PHE A 50 -12.63 -9.21 2.29
C PHE A 50 -12.63 -10.73 2.12
N TRP A 51 -13.58 -11.29 1.37
CA TRP A 51 -13.70 -12.73 1.24
C TRP A 51 -12.64 -13.35 0.36
N GLU A 52 -12.27 -12.70 -0.74
CA GLU A 52 -11.13 -13.19 -1.55
C GLU A 52 -9.85 -13.15 -0.73
N SER A 53 -9.54 -12.01 -0.11
CA SER A 53 -8.33 -11.87 0.71
C SER A 53 -8.30 -12.86 1.89
N THR A 54 -9.45 -13.15 2.51
CA THR A 54 -9.54 -14.16 3.57
C THR A 54 -9.20 -15.58 3.08
N ARG A 55 -9.57 -15.93 1.84
CA ARG A 55 -9.23 -17.23 1.22
C ARG A 55 -7.73 -17.42 1.08
N TYR A 56 -7.05 -16.38 0.62
CA TYR A 56 -5.61 -16.38 0.33
C TYR A 56 -4.75 -15.91 1.49
N TYR A 57 -5.35 -15.67 2.66
CA TYR A 57 -4.64 -15.15 3.83
C TYR A 57 -3.62 -16.15 4.38
N GLN A 58 -2.33 -15.74 4.38
CA GLN A 58 -1.20 -16.50 4.90
C GLN A 58 -0.58 -15.87 6.18
N GLY A 59 -0.84 -14.57 6.41
CA GLY A 59 -0.35 -13.84 7.58
C GLY A 59 1.03 -13.19 7.40
N THR A 60 1.83 -13.66 6.45
CA THR A 60 3.22 -13.23 6.21
C THR A 60 3.38 -12.25 5.05
N SER A 61 2.41 -12.21 4.14
CA SER A 61 2.43 -11.37 2.94
C SER A 61 1.00 -11.00 2.53
N SER A 62 0.88 -10.13 1.52
CA SER A 62 -0.40 -9.72 0.97
C SER A 62 -1.19 -10.93 0.43
N PRO A 63 -2.44 -11.14 0.86
CA PRO A 63 -3.30 -12.18 0.28
C PRO A 63 -3.61 -11.92 -1.19
N ILE A 64 -3.62 -10.66 -1.64
CA ILE A 64 -3.77 -10.30 -3.05
C ILE A 64 -2.63 -10.87 -3.89
N ASP A 65 -1.39 -10.77 -3.41
CA ASP A 65 -0.22 -11.32 -4.12
C ASP A 65 -0.28 -12.85 -4.19
N ALA A 66 -0.73 -13.50 -3.11
CA ALA A 66 -0.94 -14.95 -3.11
C ALA A 66 -2.00 -15.36 -4.14
N CYS A 67 -3.12 -14.60 -4.23
CA CYS A 67 -4.15 -14.82 -5.22
C CYS A 67 -3.64 -14.64 -6.65
N LYS A 68 -2.91 -13.55 -6.91
CA LYS A 68 -2.30 -13.27 -8.23
C LYS A 68 -1.31 -14.35 -8.64
N LYS A 69 -0.49 -14.85 -7.70
CA LYS A 69 0.49 -15.92 -7.98
C LYS A 69 -0.20 -17.21 -8.39
N GLU A 70 -1.35 -17.53 -7.81
CA GLU A 70 -2.09 -18.76 -8.13
C GLU A 70 -2.93 -18.61 -9.42
N ASN A 71 -3.60 -17.46 -9.62
CA ASN A 71 -4.61 -17.30 -10.67
C ASN A 71 -4.19 -16.35 -11.80
N GLY A 72 -3.04 -15.68 -11.70
CA GLY A 72 -2.60 -14.63 -12.63
C GLY A 72 -3.23 -13.26 -12.38
N TRP A 73 -4.31 -13.17 -11.61
CA TRP A 73 -5.05 -11.95 -11.30
C TRP A 73 -5.79 -12.07 -9.97
N SER A 74 -6.40 -10.97 -9.49
CA SER A 74 -7.20 -10.92 -8.26
C SER A 74 -8.38 -9.98 -8.45
N GLU A 75 -9.60 -10.47 -8.15
CA GLU A 75 -10.82 -9.66 -8.17
C GLU A 75 -10.79 -8.58 -7.08
N ALA A 76 -10.30 -8.96 -5.89
CA ALA A 76 -10.08 -8.01 -4.80
C ALA A 76 -9.15 -6.88 -5.23
N TRP A 77 -8.07 -7.17 -5.98
CA TRP A 77 -7.16 -6.15 -6.48
C TRP A 77 -7.81 -5.25 -7.51
N MET A 78 -8.55 -5.81 -8.46
CA MET A 78 -9.26 -5.00 -9.47
C MET A 78 -10.26 -4.04 -8.81
N HIS A 79 -11.00 -4.53 -7.82
CA HIS A 79 -11.92 -3.71 -7.04
C HIS A 79 -11.17 -2.64 -6.22
N HIS A 80 -10.06 -3.03 -5.58
CA HIS A 80 -9.27 -2.19 -4.70
C HIS A 80 -8.59 -1.03 -5.44
N LYS A 81 -7.80 -1.34 -6.46
CA LYS A 81 -7.07 -0.31 -7.23
C LYS A 81 -8.00 0.69 -7.93
N GLY A 82 -9.20 0.26 -8.34
CA GLY A 82 -10.17 1.13 -8.98
C GLY A 82 -10.87 2.12 -8.03
N ARG A 83 -10.73 1.96 -6.71
CA ARG A 83 -11.38 2.79 -5.68
C ARG A 83 -10.40 3.57 -4.82
N ASN A 84 -9.14 3.17 -4.80
CA ASN A 84 -8.13 3.73 -3.91
C ASN A 84 -7.06 4.48 -4.72
N LYS A 85 -7.19 5.80 -4.74
CA LYS A 85 -6.36 6.71 -5.56
C LYS A 85 -4.90 6.81 -5.09
N HIS A 86 -4.54 6.24 -3.95
CA HIS A 86 -3.14 6.15 -3.50
C HIS A 86 -2.36 5.03 -4.19
N HIS A 87 -3.01 4.18 -4.99
CA HIS A 87 -2.33 3.20 -5.84
C HIS A 87 -2.01 3.82 -7.19
N TYR A 88 -0.73 3.76 -7.61
CA TYR A 88 -0.29 4.33 -8.88
C TYR A 88 -0.97 3.68 -10.09
N GLU A 89 -1.44 2.43 -9.98
CA GLU A 89 -2.18 1.73 -11.01
C GLU A 89 -3.56 2.35 -11.30
N PHE A 90 -4.08 3.17 -10.39
CA PHE A 90 -5.28 3.99 -10.65
C PHE A 90 -4.98 5.09 -11.69
N TRP A 91 -3.74 5.58 -11.73
CA TRP A 91 -3.26 6.69 -12.54
C TRP A 91 -2.62 6.24 -13.84
N LEU A 92 -3.09 5.13 -14.39
CA LEU A 92 -2.64 4.57 -15.65
C LEU A 92 -3.79 4.66 -16.66
N ASP A 93 -3.58 5.39 -17.75
CA ASP A 93 -4.58 5.58 -18.80
C ASP A 93 -3.96 5.35 -20.18
N ASN A 94 -4.74 5.54 -21.25
CA ASN A 94 -4.30 5.45 -22.63
C ASN A 94 -3.78 4.04 -23.01
N PHE A 95 -4.52 3.00 -22.60
CA PHE A 95 -4.12 1.61 -22.80
C PHE A 95 -4.01 1.20 -24.27
N ASP A 96 -4.76 1.84 -25.18
CA ASP A 96 -4.69 1.59 -26.64
C ASP A 96 -3.29 1.91 -27.21
N TYR A 97 -2.50 2.71 -26.49
CA TYR A 97 -1.13 3.12 -26.84
C TYR A 97 -0.09 2.64 -25.82
N GLY A 98 -0.35 1.51 -25.16
CA GLY A 98 0.60 0.86 -24.26
C GLY A 98 0.53 1.29 -22.80
N GLY A 99 -0.37 2.21 -22.46
CA GLY A 99 -0.55 2.70 -21.09
C GLY A 99 0.41 3.85 -20.74
N THR A 100 -0.16 4.99 -20.35
CA THR A 100 0.57 6.20 -19.95
C THR A 100 0.40 6.44 -18.46
N PRO A 101 1.49 6.43 -17.65
CA PRO A 101 1.43 6.83 -16.24
C PRO A 101 1.14 8.34 -16.11
N ILE A 102 0.13 8.67 -15.32
CA ILE A 102 -0.25 10.05 -14.98
C ILE A 102 0.27 10.36 -13.58
N GLU A 103 0.81 11.56 -13.40
CA GLU A 103 1.33 11.99 -12.10
C GLU A 103 0.22 12.09 -11.05
N MET A 104 0.43 11.49 -9.90
CA MET A 104 -0.51 11.52 -8.78
C MET A 104 -0.53 12.91 -8.12
N PRO A 105 -1.69 13.45 -7.75
CA PRO A 105 -1.75 14.60 -6.84
C PRO A 105 -1.01 14.33 -5.54
N MET A 106 -0.31 15.34 -5.00
CA MET A 106 0.59 15.21 -3.85
C MET A 106 -0.05 14.49 -2.64
N LYS A 107 -1.33 14.75 -2.35
CA LYS A 107 -2.04 14.06 -1.25
C LYS A 107 -2.05 12.53 -1.38
N TYR A 108 -2.10 12.01 -2.62
CA TYR A 108 -2.11 10.56 -2.87
C TYR A 108 -0.70 9.99 -2.89
N LYS A 109 0.33 10.76 -3.30
CA LYS A 109 1.74 10.37 -3.14
C LYS A 109 2.07 10.20 -1.66
N LYS A 110 1.65 11.15 -0.81
CA LYS A 110 1.81 11.06 0.64
C LYS A 110 1.08 9.85 1.22
N GLU A 111 -0.17 9.62 0.78
CA GLU A 111 -0.96 8.47 1.22
C GLU A 111 -0.32 7.14 0.79
N MET A 112 0.20 7.04 -0.44
CA MET A 112 0.92 5.86 -0.95
C MET A 112 2.17 5.55 -0.09
N LEU A 113 2.96 6.58 0.27
CA LEU A 113 4.10 6.40 1.17
C LEU A 113 3.63 5.89 2.55
N CYS A 114 2.58 6.50 3.11
CA CYS A 114 2.02 6.07 4.39
C CYS A 114 1.46 4.65 4.34
N ASP A 115 0.89 4.23 3.20
CA ASP A 115 0.41 2.87 2.96
C ASP A 115 1.56 1.86 3.00
N TYR A 116 2.66 2.14 2.30
CA TYR A 116 3.84 1.27 2.30
C TYR A 116 4.40 1.09 3.72
N LEU A 117 4.65 2.20 4.43
CA LEU A 117 5.13 2.17 5.82
C LEU A 117 4.15 1.44 6.77
N GLY A 118 2.86 1.65 6.57
CA GLY A 118 1.80 1.00 7.34
C GLY A 118 1.72 -0.51 7.08
N ALA A 119 1.93 -0.93 5.84
CA ALA A 119 2.00 -2.33 5.46
C ALA A 119 3.23 -3.00 6.07
N GLY A 120 4.41 -2.37 5.96
CA GLY A 120 5.63 -2.84 6.60
C GLY A 120 5.44 -3.06 8.10
N ASN A 121 4.91 -2.08 8.82
CA ASN A 121 4.60 -2.22 10.24
C ASN A 121 3.60 -3.35 10.55
N ALA A 122 2.57 -3.50 9.73
CA ALA A 122 1.56 -4.53 9.94
C ALA A 122 2.11 -5.95 9.71
N TYR A 123 3.08 -6.14 8.81
CA TYR A 123 3.67 -7.45 8.51
C TYR A 123 4.89 -7.77 9.37
N TYR A 124 5.80 -6.82 9.58
CA TYR A 124 7.01 -7.03 10.39
C TYR A 124 6.77 -6.84 11.89
N GLY A 125 5.75 -6.08 12.30
CA GLY A 125 5.45 -5.80 13.70
C GLY A 125 6.65 -5.15 14.42
N LYS A 126 7.09 -5.75 15.53
CA LYS A 126 8.25 -5.27 16.30
C LYS A 126 9.58 -5.30 15.55
N ASP A 127 9.66 -6.10 14.49
CA ASP A 127 10.86 -6.22 13.66
C ASP A 127 10.85 -5.23 12.47
N PHE A 128 9.90 -4.31 12.41
CA PHE A 128 9.84 -3.25 11.40
C PHE A 128 11.06 -2.32 11.53
N SER A 129 11.62 -1.94 10.39
CA SER A 129 12.59 -0.86 10.28
C SER A 129 12.45 -0.18 8.91
N TYR A 130 12.83 1.07 8.82
CA TYR A 130 12.84 1.80 7.54
C TYR A 130 13.82 1.18 6.53
N GLN A 131 14.89 0.54 7.00
CA GLN A 131 15.80 -0.20 6.11
C GLN A 131 15.10 -1.38 5.44
N LYS A 132 14.29 -2.16 6.17
CA LYS A 132 13.49 -3.26 5.57
C LYS A 132 12.48 -2.74 4.56
N GLU A 133 11.89 -1.56 4.81
CA GLU A 133 10.99 -0.94 3.86
C GLU A 133 11.72 -0.47 2.61
N LEU A 134 12.92 0.11 2.76
CA LEU A 134 13.77 0.48 1.64
C LEU A 134 14.18 -0.74 0.80
N ASP A 135 14.55 -1.84 1.45
CA ASP A 135 14.93 -3.08 0.76
C ASP A 135 13.73 -3.67 -0.01
N TRP A 136 12.53 -3.64 0.61
CA TRP A 136 11.30 -4.03 -0.07
C TRP A 136 11.00 -3.13 -1.27
N TRP A 137 11.13 -1.81 -1.11
CA TRP A 137 10.92 -0.84 -2.19
C TRP A 137 11.89 -1.06 -3.35
N LYS A 138 13.18 -1.22 -3.07
CA LYS A 138 14.20 -1.52 -4.09
C LYS A 138 13.91 -2.80 -4.85
N ASN A 139 13.44 -3.85 -4.17
CA ASN A 139 13.01 -5.08 -4.84
C ASN A 139 11.74 -4.86 -5.70
N LYS A 140 10.83 -4.00 -5.27
CA LYS A 140 9.64 -3.64 -6.06
C LYS A 140 10.03 -2.85 -7.30
N GLU A 141 10.88 -1.84 -7.18
CA GLU A 141 11.30 -0.98 -8.29
C GLU A 141 12.25 -1.67 -9.31
N SER A 142 12.90 -2.76 -8.91
CA SER A 142 13.71 -3.57 -9.85
C SER A 142 12.86 -4.28 -10.91
N LYS A 143 11.54 -4.29 -10.75
CA LYS A 143 10.57 -4.83 -11.71
C LYS A 143 9.97 -3.69 -12.53
N PRO A 144 9.46 -3.97 -13.74
CA PRO A 144 8.75 -2.96 -14.52
C PRO A 144 7.58 -2.36 -13.72
N LEU A 145 7.66 -1.07 -13.42
CA LEU A 145 6.60 -0.32 -12.74
C LEU A 145 6.02 0.70 -13.72
N ALA A 146 4.72 0.59 -13.99
CA ALA A 146 3.97 1.60 -14.73
C ALA A 146 3.59 2.77 -13.81
N MET A 147 4.59 3.41 -13.22
CA MET A 147 4.46 4.53 -12.27
C MET A 147 5.08 5.78 -12.88
N HIS A 148 4.45 6.93 -12.69
CA HIS A 148 4.99 8.21 -13.17
C HIS A 148 6.35 8.50 -12.48
N PRO A 149 7.37 8.99 -13.21
CA PRO A 149 8.72 9.23 -12.65
C PRO A 149 8.74 10.11 -11.40
N ASN A 150 7.90 11.15 -11.34
CA ASN A 150 7.81 12.04 -10.17
C ASN A 150 7.24 11.32 -8.94
N ASP A 151 6.31 10.38 -9.12
CA ASP A 151 5.75 9.60 -8.03
C ASP A 151 6.79 8.63 -7.47
N LYS A 152 7.54 7.99 -8.36
CA LYS A 152 8.67 7.13 -8.00
C LYS A 152 9.74 7.92 -7.24
N ALA A 153 10.15 9.06 -7.77
CA ALA A 153 11.16 9.95 -7.14
C ALA A 153 10.71 10.42 -5.74
N PHE A 154 9.42 10.69 -5.54
CA PHE A 154 8.87 11.04 -4.23
C PHE A 154 9.06 9.89 -3.22
N ILE A 155 8.71 8.66 -3.59
CA ILE A 155 8.87 7.49 -2.72
C ILE A 155 10.36 7.23 -2.43
N ASP A 156 11.21 7.24 -3.47
CA ASP A 156 12.66 7.06 -3.34
C ASP A 156 13.26 8.05 -2.35
N LYS A 157 12.94 9.33 -2.52
CA LYS A 157 13.43 10.41 -1.65
C LYS A 157 13.09 10.14 -0.18
N TYR A 158 11.82 9.90 0.11
CA TYR A 158 11.36 9.88 1.49
C TYR A 158 11.64 8.57 2.22
N ILE A 159 11.64 7.42 1.55
CA ILE A 159 12.08 6.16 2.18
C ILE A 159 13.59 6.25 2.52
N ASN A 160 14.43 6.78 1.62
CA ASN A 160 15.86 6.95 1.90
C ASN A 160 16.10 7.92 3.07
N LEU A 161 15.39 9.06 3.11
CA LEU A 161 15.49 10.00 4.22
C LEU A 161 15.09 9.39 5.56
N LEU A 162 14.05 8.55 5.60
CA LEU A 162 13.60 7.85 6.80
C LEU A 162 14.63 6.84 7.32
N CYS A 163 15.51 6.32 6.48
CA CYS A 163 16.60 5.43 6.92
C CYS A 163 17.74 6.17 7.63
N THR A 164 17.95 7.46 7.35
CA THR A 164 19.14 8.19 7.77
C THR A 164 18.86 9.38 8.70
N ASN A 165 17.60 9.77 8.85
CA ASN A 165 17.19 10.94 9.62
C ASN A 165 16.13 10.58 10.66
N LYS A 166 15.89 11.47 11.60
CA LYS A 166 14.81 11.33 12.58
C LYS A 166 13.46 11.39 11.86
N GLU A 167 12.59 10.46 12.20
CA GLU A 167 11.26 10.31 11.61
C GLU A 167 10.48 11.64 11.56
N ASP A 168 10.43 12.36 12.70
CA ASP A 168 9.64 13.60 12.79
C ASP A 168 10.18 14.71 11.87
N ASP A 169 11.50 14.80 11.67
CA ASP A 169 12.11 15.77 10.76
C ASP A 169 11.70 15.46 9.32
N VAL A 170 11.73 14.18 8.93
CA VAL A 170 11.30 13.76 7.60
C VAL A 170 9.81 14.00 7.36
N PHE A 171 8.96 13.69 8.34
CA PHE A 171 7.52 13.95 8.21
C PHE A 171 7.20 15.44 8.19
N ASN A 172 8.00 16.30 8.84
CA ASN A 172 7.89 17.75 8.71
C ASN A 172 8.21 18.23 7.28
N LEU A 173 9.17 17.60 6.58
CA LEU A 173 9.41 17.86 5.17
C LEU A 173 8.25 17.39 4.30
N ILE A 174 7.78 16.16 4.49
CA ILE A 174 6.62 15.60 3.75
C ILE A 174 5.40 16.50 3.90
N ARG A 175 5.13 17.02 5.08
CA ARG A 175 4.00 17.92 5.33
C ARG A 175 4.04 19.18 4.48
N LYS A 176 5.23 19.71 4.20
CA LYS A 176 5.43 20.95 3.41
C LYS A 176 5.32 20.75 1.90
N GLU A 177 5.41 19.52 1.40
CA GLU A 177 5.19 19.22 -0.02
C GLU A 177 3.77 19.63 -0.45
N ARG A 178 3.62 20.19 -1.66
CA ARG A 178 2.35 20.75 -2.17
C ARG A 178 1.99 20.13 -3.52
#